data_9917882b7a8c37c16aad00da40487577
#
_entry.id   9917882b7a8c37c16aad00da40487577
#
_cell.length_a   1.000
_cell.length_b   1.000
_cell.length_c   1.000
_cell.angle_alpha   90.00
_cell.angle_beta   90.00
_cell.angle_gamma   90.00
#
_symmetry.space_group_name_H-M   'P 1'
#
loop_
_entity.id
_entity.type
_entity.pdbx_description
1 polymer ?
#
loop_
_entity_poly.entity_id
_entity_poly.type
_entity_poly.pdbx_seq_one_letter_code
_entity_poly.pdbx_strand_id
1 'polypeptide(L)'
;MASAPPLNLLLVEDDDVAAEAVIRGLHRHAMDWPVIPAEDGNVALQILRGTHTDRRIANPYLVLLDLNMPRMNGFEFLAALRADTELHDTVVFVLTTSSAETDRSRAYRENIAGYIVKSAIGPQCSGLARFLSEYRGVVQLPI
;
A
#
# COMPACT_ATOMS: atom_id res chain seq x y z
N MET A 1 6.22 -7.71 -27.82
CA MET A 1 5.36 -8.24 -26.77
C MET A 1 4.94 -7.15 -25.81
N ALA A 2 3.67 -7.02 -25.55
CA ALA A 2 3.18 -5.98 -24.67
C ALA A 2 3.53 -6.32 -23.21
N SER A 3 4.10 -5.37 -22.48
CA SER A 3 4.31 -5.52 -21.05
C SER A 3 2.97 -5.41 -20.31
N ALA A 4 2.90 -5.97 -19.11
CA ALA A 4 1.72 -5.81 -18.27
C ALA A 4 1.47 -4.33 -18.00
N PRO A 5 0.19 -3.89 -17.88
CA PRO A 5 -0.09 -2.52 -17.50
C PRO A 5 0.58 -2.17 -16.17
N PRO A 6 0.94 -0.91 -15.96
CA PRO A 6 1.55 -0.52 -14.68
C PRO A 6 0.59 -0.78 -13.53
N LEU A 7 1.17 -1.22 -12.41
CA LEU A 7 0.44 -1.34 -11.17
C LEU A 7 0.42 0.02 -10.47
N ASN A 8 -0.76 0.45 -10.04
CA ASN A 8 -0.88 1.67 -9.28
C ASN A 8 -0.77 1.36 -7.79
N LEU A 9 0.01 2.14 -7.07
CA LEU A 9 0.24 1.93 -5.64
C LEU A 9 -0.39 3.08 -4.84
N LEU A 10 -1.21 2.74 -3.86
CA LEU A 10 -1.68 3.70 -2.88
C LEU A 10 -0.79 3.54 -1.64
N LEU A 11 0.00 4.56 -1.35
CA LEU A 11 0.91 4.55 -0.19
C LEU A 11 0.29 5.34 0.95
N VAL A 12 -0.16 4.63 1.97
CA VAL A 12 -0.81 5.24 3.14
C VAL A 12 0.23 5.39 4.23
N GLU A 13 0.73 6.62 4.38
CA GLU A 13 1.83 6.96 5.27
C GLU A 13 1.72 8.43 5.68
N ASP A 14 1.69 8.71 6.97
CA ASP A 14 1.55 10.09 7.46
C ASP A 14 2.85 10.89 7.47
N ASP A 15 3.99 10.20 7.50
CA ASP A 15 5.31 10.85 7.51
C ASP A 15 5.76 11.13 6.08
N ASP A 16 5.83 12.40 5.71
CA ASP A 16 6.23 12.83 4.37
C ASP A 16 7.62 12.35 3.98
N VAL A 17 8.55 12.32 4.93
CA VAL A 17 9.92 11.87 4.68
C VAL A 17 9.94 10.38 4.40
N ALA A 18 9.19 9.60 5.18
CA ALA A 18 9.08 8.16 4.99
C ALA A 18 8.41 7.83 3.64
N ALA A 19 7.33 8.53 3.30
CA ALA A 19 6.64 8.35 2.04
C ALA A 19 7.56 8.67 0.84
N GLU A 20 8.25 9.79 0.92
CA GLU A 20 9.19 10.22 -0.13
C GLU A 20 10.31 9.19 -0.32
N ALA A 21 10.83 8.63 0.78
CA ALA A 21 11.89 7.62 0.71
C ALA A 21 11.43 6.37 -0.04
N VAL A 22 10.19 5.92 0.19
CA VAL A 22 9.64 4.78 -0.52
C VAL A 22 9.47 5.09 -2.01
N ILE A 23 8.89 6.23 -2.33
CA ILE A 23 8.66 6.65 -3.73
C ILE A 23 9.98 6.73 -4.48
N ARG A 24 10.98 7.40 -3.91
CA ARG A 24 12.30 7.52 -4.54
C ARG A 24 12.97 6.17 -4.69
N GLY A 25 12.88 5.33 -3.66
CA GLY A 25 13.48 4.00 -3.70
C GLY A 25 12.91 3.15 -4.82
N LEU A 26 11.59 3.15 -4.99
CA LEU A 26 10.94 2.41 -6.06
C LEU A 26 11.35 2.94 -7.44
N HIS A 27 11.36 4.26 -7.63
CA HIS A 27 11.76 4.87 -8.90
C HIS A 27 13.21 4.58 -9.23
N ARG A 28 14.09 4.52 -8.22
CA ARG A 28 15.51 4.21 -8.43
C ARG A 28 15.72 2.80 -8.99
N HIS A 29 14.79 1.91 -8.76
CA HIS A 29 14.84 0.54 -9.27
C HIS A 29 13.99 0.37 -10.52
N ALA A 30 13.81 1.43 -11.29
CA ALA A 30 13.11 1.46 -12.57
C ALA A 30 11.64 1.04 -12.49
N MET A 31 11.02 1.21 -11.31
CA MET A 31 9.59 1.02 -11.18
C MET A 31 8.87 2.34 -11.46
N ASP A 32 8.43 2.50 -12.69
CA ASP A 32 7.75 3.72 -13.15
C ASP A 32 6.24 3.70 -12.86
N TRP A 33 5.82 2.87 -11.94
CA TRP A 33 4.42 2.76 -11.58
C TRP A 33 3.98 4.00 -10.80
N PRO A 34 2.77 4.49 -11.05
CA PRO A 34 2.27 5.62 -10.27
C PRO A 34 2.14 5.25 -8.79
N VAL A 35 2.64 6.11 -7.92
CA VAL A 35 2.47 5.98 -6.47
C VAL A 35 1.67 7.18 -6.00
N ILE A 36 0.48 6.92 -5.48
CA ILE A 36 -0.41 7.97 -4.97
C ILE A 36 -0.29 7.98 -3.46
N PRO A 37 0.22 9.06 -2.86
CA PRO A 37 0.34 9.14 -1.40
C PRO A 37 -1.00 9.49 -0.76
N ALA A 38 -1.23 8.94 0.42
CA ALA A 38 -2.33 9.30 1.29
C ALA A 38 -1.79 9.47 2.71
N GLU A 39 -1.99 10.63 3.30
CA GLU A 39 -1.39 10.99 4.58
C GLU A 39 -2.11 10.42 5.80
N ASP A 40 -3.30 9.85 5.62
CA ASP A 40 -4.01 9.12 6.68
C ASP A 40 -5.07 8.20 6.07
N GLY A 41 -5.73 7.42 6.93
CA GLY A 41 -6.74 6.46 6.49
C GLY A 41 -7.97 7.10 5.88
N ASN A 42 -8.38 8.28 6.34
CA ASN A 42 -9.53 8.99 5.77
C ASN A 42 -9.27 9.43 4.35
N VAL A 43 -8.09 10.00 4.09
CA VAL A 43 -7.68 10.40 2.74
C VAL A 43 -7.59 9.17 1.84
N ALA A 44 -7.01 8.08 2.34
CA ALA A 44 -6.92 6.83 1.58
C ALA A 44 -8.30 6.32 1.16
N LEU A 45 -9.27 6.30 2.07
CA LEU A 45 -10.62 5.87 1.74
C LEU A 45 -11.28 6.77 0.70
N GLN A 46 -11.08 8.09 0.81
CA GLN A 46 -11.60 9.03 -0.19
C GLN A 46 -11.01 8.74 -1.58
N ILE A 47 -9.72 8.49 -1.66
CA ILE A 47 -9.07 8.15 -2.93
C ILE A 47 -9.65 6.86 -3.50
N LEU A 48 -9.78 5.82 -2.69
CA LEU A 48 -10.30 4.53 -3.13
C LEU A 48 -11.77 4.61 -3.55
N ARG A 49 -12.56 5.44 -2.86
CA ARG A 49 -13.98 5.65 -3.19
C ARG A 49 -14.20 6.60 -4.36
N GLY A 50 -13.16 7.25 -4.83
CA GLY A 50 -13.27 8.24 -5.90
C GLY A 50 -13.88 9.57 -5.47
N THR A 51 -13.87 9.87 -4.18
CA THR A 51 -14.47 11.09 -3.62
C THR A 51 -13.46 12.17 -3.25
N HIS A 52 -12.16 11.88 -3.36
CA HIS A 52 -11.13 12.87 -3.10
C HIS A 52 -11.14 13.95 -4.19
N THR A 53 -10.92 15.22 -3.81
CA THR A 53 -10.99 16.34 -4.75
C THR A 53 -9.92 16.31 -5.82
N ASP A 54 -8.69 15.87 -5.47
CA ASP A 54 -7.54 15.98 -6.36
C ASP A 54 -6.93 14.64 -6.77
N ARG A 55 -6.96 13.65 -5.89
CA ARG A 55 -6.24 12.38 -6.11
C ARG A 55 -7.18 11.27 -6.51
N ARG A 56 -6.73 10.48 -7.47
CA ARG A 56 -7.47 9.33 -8.00
C ARG A 56 -6.50 8.17 -8.14
N ILE A 57 -7.03 6.95 -8.08
CA ILE A 57 -6.25 5.76 -8.37
C ILE A 57 -6.99 4.90 -9.38
N ALA A 58 -6.25 4.42 -10.38
CA ALA A 58 -6.80 3.55 -11.43
C ALA A 58 -6.50 2.09 -11.13
N ASN A 59 -7.36 1.20 -11.61
CA ASN A 59 -7.09 -0.25 -11.59
C ASN A 59 -6.03 -0.59 -12.64
N PRO A 60 -5.21 -1.62 -12.41
CA PRO A 60 -5.11 -2.39 -11.17
C PRO A 60 -4.30 -1.64 -10.11
N TYR A 61 -4.67 -1.83 -8.85
CA TYR A 61 -3.93 -1.18 -7.76
C TYR A 61 -3.81 -2.09 -6.55
N LEU A 62 -2.85 -1.77 -5.68
CA LEU A 62 -2.78 -2.32 -4.34
C LEU A 62 -2.39 -1.22 -3.35
N VAL A 63 -2.59 -1.50 -2.07
CA VAL A 63 -2.31 -0.57 -0.99
C VAL A 63 -1.07 -1.00 -0.23
N LEU A 64 -0.16 -0.07 -0.01
CA LEU A 64 0.93 -0.20 0.96
C LEU A 64 0.55 0.64 2.17
N LEU A 65 0.43 0.02 3.33
CA LEU A 65 -0.19 0.64 4.50
C LEU A 65 0.75 0.65 5.69
N ASP A 66 1.02 1.83 6.25
CA ASP A 66 1.63 1.94 7.57
C ASP A 66 0.55 1.83 8.65
N LEU A 67 0.85 1.10 9.72
CA LEU A 67 -0.09 0.90 10.82
C LEU A 67 -0.12 2.08 11.81
N ASN A 68 1.01 2.76 11.97
CA ASN A 68 1.18 3.78 13.01
C ASN A 68 0.97 5.18 12.43
N MET A 69 -0.28 5.62 12.42
CA MET A 69 -0.65 6.95 11.96
C MET A 69 -1.52 7.65 12.99
N PRO A 70 -1.42 8.98 13.15
CA PRO A 70 -2.23 9.68 14.16
C PRO A 70 -3.71 9.71 13.76
N ARG A 71 -4.50 10.23 13.37
CA ARG A 71 -5.94 10.30 13.08
C ARG A 71 -6.55 8.92 12.87
N MET A 72 -6.82 8.51 11.64
CA MET A 72 -7.27 7.15 11.38
C MET A 72 -6.03 6.28 11.17
N ASN A 73 -5.70 5.46 12.15
CA ASN A 73 -4.55 4.57 12.08
C ASN A 73 -4.81 3.41 11.09
N GLY A 74 -3.76 2.62 10.84
CA GLY A 74 -3.85 1.55 9.85
C GLY A 74 -4.89 0.49 10.18
N PHE A 75 -5.10 0.16 11.44
CA PHE A 75 -6.10 -0.83 11.84
C PHE A 75 -7.53 -0.31 11.62
N GLU A 76 -7.76 0.96 11.94
CA GLU A 76 -9.06 1.60 11.69
C GLU A 76 -9.36 1.67 10.19
N PHE A 77 -8.34 2.00 9.40
CA PHE A 77 -8.46 1.98 7.94
C PHE A 77 -8.82 0.60 7.42
N LEU A 78 -8.12 -0.45 7.88
CA LEU A 78 -8.40 -1.82 7.47
C LEU A 78 -9.83 -2.24 7.82
N ALA A 79 -10.28 -1.93 9.03
CA ALA A 79 -11.65 -2.25 9.44
C ALA A 79 -12.68 -1.58 8.54
N ALA A 80 -12.49 -0.29 8.24
CA ALA A 80 -13.39 0.45 7.36
C ALA A 80 -13.38 -0.11 5.94
N LEU A 81 -12.19 -0.48 5.44
CA LEU A 81 -12.02 -1.05 4.11
C LEU A 81 -12.79 -2.38 3.98
N ARG A 82 -12.63 -3.27 4.96
CA ARG A 82 -13.28 -4.58 4.93
C ARG A 82 -14.80 -4.50 5.14
N ALA A 83 -15.28 -3.46 5.78
CA ALA A 83 -16.70 -3.22 5.95
C ALA A 83 -17.36 -2.60 4.71
N ASP A 84 -16.59 -2.05 3.81
CA ASP A 84 -17.09 -1.42 2.58
C ASP A 84 -17.37 -2.49 1.53
N THR A 85 -18.62 -2.58 1.07
CA THR A 85 -19.04 -3.64 0.15
C THR A 85 -18.38 -3.55 -1.22
N GLU A 86 -17.89 -2.38 -1.61
CA GLU A 86 -17.22 -2.19 -2.90
C GLU A 86 -15.71 -2.31 -2.80
N LEU A 87 -15.14 -2.15 -1.60
CA LEU A 87 -13.69 -2.11 -1.42
C LEU A 87 -13.14 -3.29 -0.62
N HIS A 88 -14.00 -4.19 -0.13
CA HIS A 88 -13.58 -5.21 0.84
C HIS A 88 -12.55 -6.19 0.29
N ASP A 89 -12.41 -6.33 -1.00
CA ASP A 89 -11.44 -7.23 -1.64
C ASP A 89 -10.12 -6.54 -2.02
N THR A 90 -9.95 -5.28 -1.64
CA THR A 90 -8.71 -4.53 -1.92
C THR A 90 -7.50 -5.26 -1.34
N VAL A 91 -6.48 -5.42 -2.17
CA VAL A 91 -5.22 -6.06 -1.76
C VAL A 91 -4.38 -5.06 -0.98
N VAL A 92 -4.04 -5.44 0.26
CA VAL A 92 -3.24 -4.60 1.16
C VAL A 92 -2.00 -5.34 1.60
N PHE A 93 -0.84 -4.70 1.43
CA PHE A 93 0.39 -5.09 2.10
C PHE A 93 0.69 -4.07 3.17
N VAL A 94 0.88 -4.53 4.41
CA VAL A 94 1.35 -3.64 5.47
C VAL A 94 2.83 -3.37 5.26
N LEU A 95 3.24 -2.12 5.38
CA LEU A 95 4.63 -1.68 5.30
C LEU A 95 4.90 -0.78 6.50
N THR A 96 5.49 -1.35 7.57
CA THR A 96 5.57 -0.68 8.86
C THR A 96 6.91 -0.94 9.56
N THR A 97 7.25 -0.08 10.51
CA THR A 97 8.41 -0.30 11.37
C THR A 97 8.14 -1.32 12.48
N SER A 98 6.88 -1.61 12.78
CA SER A 98 6.52 -2.53 13.85
C SER A 98 6.78 -3.98 13.47
N SER A 99 7.54 -4.70 14.31
CA SER A 99 7.72 -6.15 14.19
C SER A 99 6.94 -6.93 15.26
N ALA A 100 6.04 -6.26 15.99
CA ALA A 100 5.28 -6.88 17.07
C ALA A 100 4.35 -7.97 16.54
N GLU A 101 4.36 -9.14 17.19
CA GLU A 101 3.49 -10.25 16.81
C GLU A 101 2.01 -9.90 16.95
N THR A 102 1.67 -9.09 17.94
CA THR A 102 0.29 -8.64 18.17
C THR A 102 -0.22 -7.80 17.00
N ASP A 103 0.61 -6.89 16.49
CA ASP A 103 0.26 -6.06 15.34
C ASP A 103 0.10 -6.92 14.08
N ARG A 104 1.03 -7.85 13.88
CA ARG A 104 0.98 -8.74 12.71
C ARG A 104 -0.28 -9.60 12.73
N SER A 105 -0.58 -10.23 13.87
CA SER A 105 -1.77 -11.06 14.01
C SER A 105 -3.05 -10.26 13.80
N ARG A 106 -3.11 -9.06 14.36
CA ARG A 106 -4.26 -8.17 14.22
C ARG A 106 -4.48 -7.77 12.76
N ALA A 107 -3.39 -7.47 12.04
CA ALA A 107 -3.47 -7.09 10.63
C ALA A 107 -3.96 -8.27 9.77
N TYR A 108 -3.47 -9.48 10.00
CA TYR A 108 -3.90 -10.64 9.23
C TYR A 108 -5.37 -10.99 9.47
N ARG A 109 -5.93 -10.66 10.63
CA ARG A 109 -7.37 -10.82 10.85
C ARG A 109 -8.21 -9.94 9.94
N GLU A 110 -7.63 -8.88 9.41
CA GLU A 110 -8.27 -7.99 8.43
C GLU A 110 -7.91 -8.38 7.00
N ASN A 111 -7.49 -9.64 6.79
CA ASN A 111 -7.27 -10.23 5.48
C ASN A 111 -6.26 -9.48 4.61
N ILE A 112 -5.16 -9.04 5.19
CA ILE A 112 -4.05 -8.47 4.42
C ILE A 112 -3.36 -9.55 3.59
N ALA A 113 -2.73 -9.14 2.50
CA ALA A 113 -1.98 -10.04 1.64
C ALA A 113 -0.58 -10.35 2.17
N GLY A 114 0.00 -9.45 2.93
CA GLY A 114 1.31 -9.67 3.54
C GLY A 114 1.70 -8.56 4.49
N TYR A 115 2.62 -8.86 5.39
CA TYR A 115 3.10 -7.95 6.42
C TYR A 115 4.60 -7.72 6.21
N ILE A 116 4.97 -6.51 5.86
CA ILE A 116 6.35 -6.17 5.53
C ILE A 116 6.90 -5.21 6.58
N VAL A 117 8.00 -5.59 7.21
CA VAL A 117 8.70 -4.71 8.16
C VAL A 117 9.71 -3.88 7.38
N LYS A 118 9.72 -2.56 7.62
CA LYS A 118 10.56 -1.63 6.87
C LYS A 118 12.07 -1.96 6.95
N SER A 119 12.51 -2.61 8.01
CA SER A 119 13.90 -3.03 8.12
C SER A 119 14.29 -4.14 7.13
N ALA A 120 13.33 -4.82 6.51
CA ALA A 120 13.57 -5.96 5.64
C ALA A 120 13.51 -5.63 4.14
N ILE A 121 13.21 -4.37 3.78
CA ILE A 121 12.99 -4.02 2.36
C ILE A 121 14.27 -3.73 1.57
N GLY A 122 15.42 -3.86 2.21
CA GLY A 122 16.71 -3.65 1.56
C GLY A 122 17.08 -2.18 1.39
N PRO A 123 18.34 -1.92 1.01
CA PRO A 123 18.80 -0.54 0.83
C PRO A 123 18.01 0.11 -0.32
N GLN A 124 17.54 1.33 -0.05
CA GLN A 124 16.78 2.11 -1.05
C GLN A 124 15.58 1.34 -1.62
N CYS A 125 14.92 0.55 -0.77
CA CYS A 125 13.73 -0.24 -1.14
C CYS A 125 13.99 -1.31 -2.22
N SER A 126 15.22 -1.78 -2.38
CA SER A 126 15.56 -2.74 -3.44
C SER A 126 14.78 -4.05 -3.32
N GLY A 127 14.61 -4.58 -2.11
CA GLY A 127 13.85 -5.79 -1.88
C GLY A 127 12.36 -5.61 -2.12
N LEU A 128 11.83 -4.46 -1.72
CA LEU A 128 10.42 -4.12 -1.97
C LEU A 128 10.16 -4.00 -3.48
N ALA A 129 11.03 -3.30 -4.20
CA ALA A 129 10.88 -3.13 -5.64
C ALA A 129 10.90 -4.47 -6.37
N ARG A 130 11.83 -5.35 -5.99
CA ARG A 130 11.91 -6.70 -6.58
C ARG A 130 10.64 -7.51 -6.29
N PHE A 131 10.18 -7.49 -5.05
CA PHE A 131 8.97 -8.20 -4.66
C PHE A 131 7.76 -7.73 -5.45
N LEU A 132 7.54 -6.42 -5.52
CA LEU A 132 6.39 -5.87 -6.23
C LEU A 132 6.44 -6.19 -7.73
N SER A 133 7.62 -6.12 -8.33
CA SER A 133 7.80 -6.45 -9.74
C SER A 133 7.45 -7.91 -10.03
N GLU A 134 7.95 -8.82 -9.21
CA GLU A 134 7.66 -10.26 -9.36
C GLU A 134 6.19 -10.56 -9.07
N TYR A 135 5.64 -9.95 -8.03
CA TYR A 135 4.22 -10.10 -7.69
C TYR A 135 3.33 -9.68 -8.86
N ARG A 136 3.59 -8.54 -9.45
CA ARG A 136 2.82 -8.03 -10.59
C ARG A 136 2.91 -8.96 -11.80
N GLY A 137 4.05 -9.63 -11.97
CA GLY A 137 4.27 -10.53 -13.09
C GLY A 137 3.49 -11.83 -13.03
N VAL A 138 3.06 -12.26 -11.84
CA VAL A 138 2.42 -13.58 -11.65
C VAL A 138 1.04 -13.51 -11.00
N VAL A 139 0.69 -12.44 -10.31
CA VAL A 139 -0.57 -12.33 -9.58
C VAL A 139 -1.56 -11.49 -10.36
N GLN A 140 -2.79 -11.99 -10.48
CA GLN A 140 -3.89 -11.22 -11.03
C GLN A 140 -4.65 -10.56 -9.89
N LEU A 141 -4.78 -9.25 -9.96
CA LEU A 141 -5.43 -8.45 -8.93
C LEU A 141 -6.93 -8.33 -9.17
N PRO A 142 -7.72 -8.02 -8.14
CA PRO A 142 -9.14 -7.72 -8.32
C PRO A 142 -9.36 -6.58 -9.30
N ILE A 143 -10.46 -6.62 -10.00
CA ILE A 143 -10.86 -5.59 -10.97
C ILE A 143 -12.06 -4.79 -10.49
#